data_1402989e91c3f3f8958be594956fd073
#
_entry.id   1402989e91c3f3f8958be594956fd073
#
_cell.length_a   1.000
_cell.length_b   1.000
_cell.length_c   1.000
_cell.angle_alpha   90.00
_cell.angle_beta   90.00
_cell.angle_gamma   90.00
#
_symmetry.space_group_name_H-M   'P 1'
#
loop_
_entity.id
_entity.type
_entity.pdbx_description
1 polymer ?
#
loop_
_entity_poly.entity_id
_entity_poly.type
_entity_poly.pdbx_seq_one_letter_code
_entity_poly.pdbx_strand_id
1 'polypeptide(L)'
;FRVCIALLLCFSLVTPAFALDGIWHNPYGIDDLYDHEPTEIYPLTPIAGEMIYIKSTTWPVEAGQSVWLTYTKNGEPQPDIGAEWKYNSGNNSYWEAAIGPFEKGDVIEYTVFADKDGQNTQSIGPFSFHVVEWERAQSVELGSQEDGLVVLNVTSDQGDSTPKLGLSFPSADVLRFQF
;
A
#
# COMPACT_ATOMS: atom_id res chain seq x y z
N PHE A 1 57.90 -32.23 -36.84
CA PHE A 1 56.94 -31.13 -36.56
C PHE A 1 55.86 -31.70 -35.64
N ARG A 2 55.85 -31.25 -34.34
CA ARG A 2 54.79 -31.58 -33.39
C ARG A 2 53.95 -30.35 -33.26
N VAL A 3 52.70 -30.42 -33.73
CA VAL A 3 51.70 -29.38 -33.54
C VAL A 3 51.05 -29.61 -32.17
N CYS A 4 51.32 -28.74 -31.20
CA CYS A 4 50.57 -28.69 -29.94
C CYS A 4 49.29 -27.88 -30.17
N ILE A 5 48.15 -28.56 -30.19
CA ILE A 5 46.83 -27.89 -30.16
C ILE A 5 46.52 -27.55 -28.70
N ALA A 6 46.60 -26.26 -28.34
CA ALA A 6 46.13 -25.77 -27.04
C ALA A 6 44.61 -25.62 -27.09
N LEU A 7 43.93 -26.52 -26.40
CA LEU A 7 42.47 -26.42 -26.20
C LEU A 7 42.20 -25.36 -25.15
N LEU A 8 41.74 -24.17 -25.58
CA LEU A 8 41.28 -23.11 -24.68
C LEU A 8 39.88 -23.49 -24.18
N LEU A 9 39.77 -24.04 -22.98
CA LEU A 9 38.49 -24.22 -22.31
C LEU A 9 38.02 -22.84 -21.80
N CYS A 10 37.10 -22.22 -22.53
CA CYS A 10 36.33 -21.10 -22.00
C CYS A 10 35.37 -21.62 -20.92
N PHE A 11 35.73 -21.52 -19.66
CA PHE A 11 34.78 -21.62 -18.55
C PHE A 11 33.90 -20.39 -18.57
N SER A 12 32.71 -20.50 -19.12
CA SER A 12 31.64 -19.54 -18.88
C SER A 12 31.26 -19.66 -17.40
N LEU A 13 31.67 -18.70 -16.59
CA LEU A 13 31.13 -18.51 -15.25
C LEU A 13 29.66 -18.14 -15.40
N VAL A 14 28.79 -19.14 -15.38
CA VAL A 14 27.36 -18.90 -15.18
C VAL A 14 27.23 -18.43 -13.73
N THR A 15 27.20 -17.12 -13.53
CA THR A 15 26.75 -16.57 -12.25
C THR A 15 25.31 -17.01 -12.06
N PRO A 16 24.96 -17.66 -10.94
CA PRO A 16 23.56 -17.93 -10.66
C PRO A 16 22.81 -16.60 -10.67
N ALA A 17 21.90 -16.44 -11.60
CA ALA A 17 20.95 -15.35 -11.54
C ALA A 17 20.04 -15.67 -10.34
N PHE A 18 20.23 -14.96 -9.24
CA PHE A 18 19.30 -15.05 -8.13
C PHE A 18 17.96 -14.53 -8.64
N ALA A 19 16.92 -15.33 -8.48
CA ALA A 19 15.57 -14.96 -8.85
C ALA A 19 15.00 -14.03 -7.75
N LEU A 20 14.00 -13.22 -8.11
CA LEU A 20 13.15 -12.58 -7.12
C LEU A 20 12.45 -13.68 -6.31
N ASP A 21 12.66 -13.73 -4.99
CA ASP A 21 12.07 -14.76 -4.13
C ASP A 21 10.66 -14.40 -3.70
N GLY A 22 10.34 -13.10 -3.61
CA GLY A 22 9.02 -12.69 -3.25
C GLY A 22 8.75 -11.18 -3.33
N ILE A 23 7.45 -10.89 -3.24
CA ILE A 23 6.88 -9.57 -3.13
C ILE A 23 5.92 -9.53 -1.95
N TRP A 24 5.89 -8.44 -1.22
CA TRP A 24 4.96 -8.17 -0.14
C TRP A 24 4.26 -6.85 -0.32
N HIS A 25 2.98 -6.85 0.00
CA HIS A 25 2.15 -5.66 0.10
C HIS A 25 0.96 -5.95 1.01
N ASN A 26 0.73 -5.11 2.01
CA ASN A 26 -0.39 -5.23 2.93
C ASN A 26 -1.04 -3.87 3.18
N PRO A 27 -2.13 -3.54 2.47
CA PRO A 27 -2.79 -2.25 2.60
C PRO A 27 -3.48 -2.03 3.95
N TYR A 28 -3.71 -3.09 4.73
CA TYR A 28 -4.49 -3.04 5.96
C TYR A 28 -3.65 -2.96 7.24
N GLY A 29 -2.31 -2.93 7.11
CA GLY A 29 -1.41 -2.74 8.23
C GLY A 29 -1.46 -3.87 9.24
N ILE A 30 -1.42 -5.12 8.79
CA ILE A 30 -1.28 -6.26 9.68
C ILE A 30 0.17 -6.34 10.15
N ASP A 31 0.38 -6.52 11.44
CA ASP A 31 1.70 -6.80 11.99
C ASP A 31 2.31 -7.99 11.28
N ASP A 32 3.53 -7.83 10.84
CA ASP A 32 4.28 -8.93 10.29
C ASP A 32 5.58 -9.18 11.05
N LEU A 33 6.14 -10.35 10.79
CA LEU A 33 7.34 -10.83 11.46
C LEU A 33 8.64 -10.31 10.82
N TYR A 34 8.54 -9.54 9.72
CA TYR A 34 9.67 -9.26 8.84
C TYR A 34 10.01 -7.77 8.69
N ASP A 35 9.56 -6.94 9.61
CA ASP A 35 9.93 -5.51 9.66
C ASP A 35 9.45 -4.71 8.43
N HIS A 36 8.27 -5.08 7.90
CA HIS A 36 7.57 -4.30 6.88
C HIS A 36 6.90 -3.07 7.48
N GLU A 37 6.55 -2.11 6.64
CA GLU A 37 5.79 -0.96 7.11
C GLU A 37 4.40 -1.40 7.59
N PRO A 38 3.89 -0.87 8.71
CA PRO A 38 2.62 -1.28 9.29
C PRO A 38 1.42 -1.00 8.38
N THR A 39 1.54 -0.02 7.48
CA THR A 39 0.55 0.28 6.44
C THR A 39 1.27 0.55 5.14
N GLU A 40 0.85 -0.13 4.09
CA GLU A 40 1.48 0.01 2.78
C GLU A 40 0.59 0.76 1.78
N ILE A 41 -0.46 1.42 2.26
CA ILE A 41 -1.22 2.43 1.54
C ILE A 41 -1.25 3.72 2.34
N TYR A 42 -1.00 4.85 1.69
CA TYR A 42 -1.06 6.16 2.32
C TYR A 42 -1.70 7.21 1.40
N PRO A 43 -2.67 7.99 1.89
CA PRO A 43 -3.30 7.85 3.20
C PRO A 43 -4.05 6.51 3.34
N LEU A 44 -4.17 6.00 4.56
CA LEU A 44 -4.91 4.75 4.84
C LEU A 44 -6.38 4.83 4.40
N THR A 45 -6.96 6.01 4.52
CA THR A 45 -8.26 6.34 3.94
C THR A 45 -8.02 7.25 2.73
N PRO A 46 -8.14 6.72 1.50
CA PRO A 46 -7.94 7.48 0.27
C PRO A 46 -8.96 8.61 0.13
N ILE A 47 -8.47 9.83 -0.06
CA ILE A 47 -9.28 11.06 -0.08
C ILE A 47 -9.24 11.70 -1.46
N ALA A 48 -10.38 12.20 -1.91
CA ALA A 48 -10.52 12.87 -3.19
C ALA A 48 -9.57 14.07 -3.33
N GLY A 49 -8.92 14.17 -4.48
CA GLY A 49 -7.96 15.22 -4.79
C GLY A 49 -6.56 15.00 -4.25
N GLU A 50 -6.32 13.94 -3.47
CA GLU A 50 -5.00 13.60 -2.93
C GLU A 50 -4.34 12.47 -3.73
N MET A 51 -3.00 12.45 -3.73
CA MET A 51 -2.23 11.33 -4.27
C MET A 51 -2.25 10.17 -3.28
N ILE A 52 -2.38 8.97 -3.80
CA ILE A 52 -2.35 7.74 -3.04
C ILE A 52 -1.02 7.04 -3.30
N TYR A 53 -0.30 6.70 -2.23
CA TYR A 53 0.98 6.03 -2.30
C TYR A 53 0.81 4.57 -1.93
N ILE A 54 1.20 3.69 -2.84
CA ILE A 54 1.20 2.24 -2.66
C ILE A 54 2.64 1.81 -2.46
N LYS A 55 2.91 1.24 -1.28
CA LYS A 55 4.24 0.75 -0.92
C LYS A 55 4.29 -0.76 -1.03
N SER A 56 5.43 -1.28 -1.37
CA SER A 56 5.66 -2.71 -1.47
C SER A 56 7.11 -3.05 -1.16
N THR A 57 7.33 -4.31 -0.87
CA THR A 57 8.64 -4.84 -0.51
C THR A 57 8.96 -6.03 -1.38
N THR A 58 10.21 -6.12 -1.83
CA THR A 58 10.74 -7.28 -2.57
C THR A 58 11.97 -7.82 -1.88
N TRP A 59 12.24 -9.12 -2.06
CA TRP A 59 13.44 -9.77 -1.55
C TRP A 59 13.93 -10.89 -2.48
N PRO A 60 15.23 -11.26 -2.44
CA PRO A 60 16.31 -10.58 -1.70
C PRO A 60 16.68 -9.22 -2.30
N VAL A 61 17.51 -8.43 -1.60
CA VAL A 61 18.07 -7.18 -2.17
C VAL A 61 19.01 -7.51 -3.31
N GLU A 62 18.64 -7.15 -4.52
CA GLU A 62 19.42 -7.36 -5.73
C GLU A 62 19.20 -6.25 -6.76
N ALA A 63 20.21 -6.05 -7.60
CA ALA A 63 20.06 -5.18 -8.77
C ALA A 63 19.16 -5.81 -9.84
N GLY A 64 18.54 -4.98 -10.68
CA GLY A 64 17.69 -5.43 -11.78
C GLY A 64 16.25 -5.73 -11.41
N GLN A 65 15.83 -5.45 -10.17
CA GLN A 65 14.43 -5.53 -9.77
C GLN A 65 13.64 -4.35 -10.33
N SER A 66 12.41 -4.63 -10.75
CA SER A 66 11.41 -3.65 -11.17
C SER A 66 10.09 -3.95 -10.45
N VAL A 67 9.41 -2.91 -10.02
CA VAL A 67 8.09 -3.01 -9.40
C VAL A 67 7.13 -2.05 -10.09
N TRP A 68 5.90 -2.48 -10.34
CA TRP A 68 4.86 -1.65 -10.94
C TRP A 68 3.47 -2.06 -10.47
N LEU A 69 2.52 -1.17 -10.70
CA LEU A 69 1.10 -1.39 -10.48
C LEU A 69 0.37 -1.48 -11.80
N THR A 70 -0.56 -2.42 -11.89
CA THR A 70 -1.69 -2.34 -12.82
C THR A 70 -2.92 -1.98 -12.02
N TYR A 71 -3.80 -1.13 -12.54
CA TYR A 71 -5.02 -0.78 -11.82
C TYR A 71 -6.17 -0.42 -12.75
N THR A 72 -7.38 -0.52 -12.19
CA THR A 72 -8.60 -0.04 -12.83
C THR A 72 -9.18 1.09 -11.99
N LYS A 73 -9.84 2.03 -12.66
CA LYS A 73 -10.68 3.05 -12.05
C LYS A 73 -12.12 2.80 -12.48
N ASN A 74 -13.00 2.49 -11.54
CA ASN A 74 -14.40 2.15 -11.80
C ASN A 74 -14.57 1.00 -12.83
N GLY A 75 -13.65 0.04 -12.78
CA GLY A 75 -13.60 -1.08 -13.73
C GLY A 75 -12.87 -0.80 -15.05
N GLU A 76 -12.50 0.45 -15.34
CA GLU A 76 -11.79 0.81 -16.56
C GLU A 76 -10.26 0.75 -16.36
N PRO A 77 -9.52 0.00 -17.18
CA PRO A 77 -8.08 -0.11 -17.08
C PRO A 77 -7.39 1.24 -17.24
N GLN A 78 -6.37 1.46 -16.44
CA GLN A 78 -5.51 2.64 -16.47
C GLN A 78 -4.08 2.24 -16.89
N PRO A 79 -3.26 3.18 -17.34
CA PRO A 79 -1.85 2.92 -17.63
C PRO A 79 -1.11 2.36 -16.40
N ASP A 80 -0.22 1.41 -16.63
CA ASP A 80 0.64 0.87 -15.58
C ASP A 80 1.55 1.95 -14.98
N ILE A 81 1.78 1.88 -13.69
CA ILE A 81 2.61 2.84 -12.95
C ILE A 81 3.83 2.12 -12.37
N GLY A 82 5.02 2.53 -12.79
CA GLY A 82 6.27 2.06 -12.18
C GLY A 82 6.43 2.59 -10.76
N ALA A 83 6.85 1.72 -9.86
CA ALA A 83 7.22 2.12 -8.50
C ALA A 83 8.68 2.60 -8.46
N GLU A 84 8.95 3.58 -7.63
CA GLU A 84 10.29 4.07 -7.34
C GLU A 84 10.90 3.26 -6.20
N TRP A 85 12.14 2.85 -6.37
CA TRP A 85 12.93 2.31 -5.27
C TRP A 85 13.22 3.43 -4.25
N LYS A 86 13.01 3.15 -2.97
CA LYS A 86 13.23 4.12 -1.89
C LYS A 86 14.49 3.79 -1.09
N TYR A 87 14.60 2.59 -0.58
CA TYR A 87 15.74 2.15 0.24
C TYR A 87 15.76 0.63 0.37
N ASN A 88 16.86 0.13 0.96
CA ASN A 88 16.97 -1.25 1.39
C ASN A 88 17.11 -1.30 2.92
N SER A 89 16.49 -2.32 3.53
CA SER A 89 16.68 -2.65 4.93
C SER A 89 16.74 -4.17 5.11
N GLY A 90 17.75 -4.65 5.80
CA GLY A 90 18.02 -6.09 5.88
C GLY A 90 18.16 -6.71 4.49
N ASN A 91 17.35 -7.72 4.20
CA ASN A 91 17.31 -8.38 2.89
C ASN A 91 16.16 -7.88 2.00
N ASN A 92 15.54 -6.75 2.33
CA ASN A 92 14.37 -6.22 1.67
C ASN A 92 14.65 -4.92 0.92
N SER A 93 14.10 -4.79 -0.28
CA SER A 93 14.03 -3.56 -1.06
C SER A 93 12.63 -2.97 -0.96
N TYR A 94 12.52 -1.68 -0.63
CA TYR A 94 11.26 -0.94 -0.43
C TYR A 94 10.99 -0.03 -1.60
N TRP A 95 9.73 -0.10 -2.08
CA TRP A 95 9.26 0.57 -3.30
C TRP A 95 8.01 1.37 -3.01
N GLU A 96 7.77 2.41 -3.79
CA GLU A 96 6.59 3.26 -3.68
C GLU A 96 6.11 3.69 -5.05
N ALA A 97 4.83 3.48 -5.34
CA ALA A 97 4.15 4.00 -6.50
C ALA A 97 3.09 5.02 -6.08
N ALA A 98 2.93 6.09 -6.86
CA ALA A 98 1.92 7.12 -6.63
C ALA A 98 0.86 7.06 -7.71
N ILE A 99 -0.42 6.96 -7.31
CA ILE A 99 -1.58 6.96 -8.20
C ILE A 99 -2.58 8.05 -7.82
N GLY A 100 -3.39 8.45 -8.77
CA GLY A 100 -4.36 9.54 -8.57
C GLY A 100 -3.88 10.88 -9.13
N PRO A 101 -4.45 12.03 -8.70
CA PRO A 101 -5.57 12.10 -7.77
C PRO A 101 -6.88 11.54 -8.36
N PHE A 102 -7.78 11.12 -7.49
CA PHE A 102 -9.08 10.56 -7.84
C PHE A 102 -10.22 11.44 -7.33
N GLU A 103 -11.45 11.13 -7.75
CA GLU A 103 -12.66 11.81 -7.33
C GLU A 103 -13.42 11.02 -6.25
N LYS A 104 -14.28 11.70 -5.47
CA LYS A 104 -15.17 11.05 -4.51
C LYS A 104 -15.99 9.95 -5.18
N GLY A 105 -16.02 8.78 -4.58
CA GLY A 105 -16.77 7.62 -5.05
C GLY A 105 -16.05 6.77 -6.09
N ASP A 106 -14.86 7.19 -6.55
CA ASP A 106 -14.05 6.31 -7.41
C ASP A 106 -13.71 5.02 -6.67
N VAL A 107 -13.82 3.91 -7.39
CA VAL A 107 -13.42 2.58 -6.94
C VAL A 107 -12.15 2.20 -7.68
N ILE A 108 -11.10 1.95 -6.94
CA ILE A 108 -9.80 1.56 -7.48
C ILE A 108 -9.54 0.10 -7.10
N GLU A 109 -9.27 -0.71 -8.11
CA GLU A 109 -8.75 -2.07 -7.92
C GLU A 109 -7.35 -2.12 -8.51
N TYR A 110 -6.39 -2.70 -7.79
CA TYR A 110 -5.00 -2.72 -8.23
C TYR A 110 -4.30 -4.03 -7.85
N THR A 111 -3.25 -4.34 -8.61
CA THR A 111 -2.34 -5.46 -8.37
C THR A 111 -0.91 -4.93 -8.45
N VAL A 112 -0.08 -5.34 -7.51
CA VAL A 112 1.34 -5.02 -7.49
C VAL A 112 2.10 -6.16 -8.15
N PHE A 113 2.98 -5.82 -9.08
CA PHE A 113 3.86 -6.74 -9.79
C PHE A 113 5.31 -6.42 -9.49
N ALA A 114 6.14 -7.43 -9.52
CA ALA A 114 7.58 -7.28 -9.47
C ALA A 114 8.26 -8.32 -10.35
N ASP A 115 9.39 -7.95 -10.92
CA ASP A 115 10.26 -8.87 -11.63
C ASP A 115 11.75 -8.59 -11.33
N LYS A 116 12.60 -9.44 -11.86
CA LYS A 116 14.03 -9.20 -11.94
C LYS A 116 14.50 -9.40 -13.38
N ASP A 117 15.07 -8.32 -13.96
CA ASP A 117 15.58 -8.33 -15.34
C ASP A 117 14.53 -8.80 -16.38
N GLY A 118 13.22 -8.49 -16.14
CA GLY A 118 12.11 -8.92 -16.99
C GLY A 118 11.77 -10.41 -16.87
N GLN A 119 12.22 -11.08 -15.83
CA GLN A 119 11.99 -12.51 -15.61
C GLN A 119 11.39 -12.76 -14.22
N ASN A 120 10.76 -13.94 -14.06
CA ASN A 120 10.16 -14.38 -12.80
C ASN A 120 9.17 -13.37 -12.23
N THR A 121 8.30 -12.82 -13.07
CA THR A 121 7.27 -11.89 -12.63
C THR A 121 6.40 -12.51 -11.57
N GLN A 122 6.33 -11.86 -10.43
CA GLN A 122 5.46 -12.18 -9.31
C GLN A 122 4.42 -11.09 -9.13
N SER A 123 3.32 -11.39 -8.48
CA SER A 123 2.27 -10.43 -8.21
C SER A 123 1.58 -10.70 -6.87
N ILE A 124 1.03 -9.64 -6.30
CA ILE A 124 0.19 -9.70 -5.10
C ILE A 124 -1.03 -8.80 -5.28
N GLY A 125 -2.19 -9.31 -4.91
CA GLY A 125 -3.50 -8.68 -5.12
C GLY A 125 -4.47 -9.64 -5.81
N PRO A 126 -5.63 -9.16 -6.33
CA PRO A 126 -6.02 -7.74 -6.36
C PRO A 126 -6.41 -7.19 -4.99
N PHE A 127 -6.18 -5.92 -4.80
CA PHE A 127 -6.66 -5.12 -3.67
C PHE A 127 -7.58 -4.03 -4.18
N SER A 128 -8.43 -3.50 -3.30
CA SER A 128 -9.33 -2.42 -3.70
C SER A 128 -9.55 -1.41 -2.58
N PHE A 129 -9.84 -0.18 -2.97
CA PHE A 129 -10.30 0.86 -2.06
C PHE A 129 -11.33 1.78 -2.73
N HIS A 130 -12.08 2.48 -1.91
CA HIS A 130 -12.99 3.52 -2.31
C HIS A 130 -12.41 4.88 -1.93
N VAL A 131 -12.55 5.85 -2.82
CA VAL A 131 -12.13 7.23 -2.57
C VAL A 131 -13.25 7.97 -1.86
N VAL A 132 -12.95 8.53 -0.70
CA VAL A 132 -13.90 9.32 0.09
C VAL A 132 -13.57 10.81 -0.01
N GLU A 133 -14.42 11.65 0.56
CA GLU A 133 -14.19 13.08 0.70
C GLU A 133 -14.30 13.48 2.17
N TRP A 134 -13.56 14.50 2.56
CA TRP A 134 -13.72 15.10 3.87
C TRP A 134 -15.10 15.76 3.97
N GLU A 135 -15.87 15.34 4.97
CA GLU A 135 -17.12 15.99 5.33
C GLU A 135 -16.90 16.93 6.53
N ARG A 136 -17.54 18.06 6.51
CA ARG A 136 -17.51 18.99 7.64
C ARG A 136 -18.66 18.71 8.56
N ALA A 137 -18.40 18.67 9.86
CA ALA A 137 -19.46 18.68 10.85
C ALA A 137 -20.23 20.02 10.75
N GLN A 138 -21.50 19.94 10.39
CA GLN A 138 -22.40 21.10 10.33
C GLN A 138 -23.06 21.37 11.69
N SER A 139 -23.46 20.32 12.38
CA SER A 139 -23.98 20.36 13.72
C SER A 139 -23.56 19.16 14.56
N VAL A 140 -23.52 19.34 15.85
CA VAL A 140 -23.24 18.29 16.83
C VAL A 140 -24.31 18.40 17.91
N GLU A 141 -25.08 17.33 18.11
CA GLU A 141 -26.15 17.25 19.08
C GLU A 141 -25.90 16.10 20.06
N LEU A 142 -26.37 16.28 21.31
CA LEU A 142 -26.32 15.18 22.27
C LEU A 142 -27.32 14.10 21.86
N GLY A 143 -26.81 12.90 21.57
CA GLY A 143 -27.63 11.74 21.26
C GLY A 143 -28.07 10.99 22.50
N SER A 144 -27.13 10.56 23.34
CA SER A 144 -27.40 9.90 24.61
C SER A 144 -26.27 10.12 25.62
N GLN A 145 -26.57 9.88 26.88
CA GLN A 145 -25.59 9.88 27.96
C GLN A 145 -25.95 8.77 28.93
N GLU A 146 -25.16 7.66 28.93
CA GLU A 146 -25.37 6.52 29.79
C GLU A 146 -24.02 5.97 30.26
N ASP A 147 -23.93 5.55 31.53
CA ASP A 147 -22.79 4.82 32.10
C ASP A 147 -21.40 5.44 31.82
N GLY A 148 -21.33 6.78 31.84
CA GLY A 148 -20.08 7.50 31.58
C GLY A 148 -19.70 7.62 30.10
N LEU A 149 -20.57 7.15 29.19
CA LEU A 149 -20.44 7.35 27.75
C LEU A 149 -21.39 8.47 27.31
N VAL A 150 -20.86 9.46 26.65
CA VAL A 150 -21.64 10.52 25.97
C VAL A 150 -21.58 10.22 24.47
N VAL A 151 -22.73 10.03 23.86
CA VAL A 151 -22.84 9.85 22.41
C VAL A 151 -23.33 11.16 21.78
N LEU A 152 -22.57 11.67 20.84
CA LEU A 152 -22.92 12.84 20.05
C LEU A 152 -23.34 12.39 18.65
N ASN A 153 -24.46 12.91 18.17
CA ASN A 153 -24.87 12.78 16.78
C ASN A 153 -24.24 13.95 16.00
N VAL A 154 -23.48 13.62 14.98
CA VAL A 154 -22.84 14.61 14.11
C VAL A 154 -23.57 14.65 12.79
N THR A 155 -24.03 15.81 12.36
CA THR A 155 -24.60 16.00 11.02
C THR A 155 -23.52 16.59 10.13
N SER A 156 -23.29 15.96 8.96
CA SER A 156 -22.34 16.47 7.98
C SER A 156 -22.99 17.51 7.06
N ASP A 157 -22.16 18.30 6.39
CA ASP A 157 -22.60 19.25 5.37
C ASP A 157 -23.06 18.56 4.06
N GLN A 158 -22.72 17.29 3.87
CA GLN A 158 -23.14 16.49 2.73
C GLN A 158 -24.49 15.78 2.95
N GLY A 159 -24.91 15.65 4.21
CA GLY A 159 -26.22 15.11 4.59
C GLY A 159 -26.37 13.58 4.44
N ASP A 160 -25.36 12.89 3.97
CA ASP A 160 -25.43 11.47 3.63
C ASP A 160 -25.15 10.52 4.79
N SER A 161 -24.59 11.01 5.88
CA SER A 161 -24.28 10.24 7.07
C SER A 161 -24.53 11.03 8.34
N THR A 162 -24.93 10.30 9.40
CA THR A 162 -24.98 10.83 10.77
C THR A 162 -24.00 10.03 11.63
N PRO A 163 -22.69 10.28 11.49
CA PRO A 163 -21.70 9.60 12.31
C PRO A 163 -21.96 9.90 13.79
N LYS A 164 -21.68 8.90 14.63
CA LYS A 164 -21.80 9.03 16.07
C LYS A 164 -20.42 9.13 16.68
N LEU A 165 -20.20 10.16 17.46
CA LEU A 165 -18.96 10.32 18.21
C LEU A 165 -19.22 9.94 19.67
N GLY A 166 -18.61 8.88 20.14
CA GLY A 166 -18.63 8.47 21.53
C GLY A 166 -17.50 9.13 22.32
N LEU A 167 -17.83 9.73 23.46
CA LEU A 167 -16.87 10.28 24.41
C LEU A 167 -17.01 9.53 25.74
N SER A 168 -15.93 8.98 26.25
CA SER A 168 -15.92 8.37 27.57
C SER A 168 -14.69 8.81 28.38
N PHE A 169 -14.85 8.84 29.69
CA PHE A 169 -13.82 9.20 30.65
C PHE A 169 -13.50 7.98 31.52
N PRO A 170 -12.65 7.06 31.07
CA PRO A 170 -12.28 5.87 31.83
C PRO A 170 -11.52 6.20 33.12
N SER A 171 -10.96 7.39 33.21
CA SER A 171 -10.40 7.99 34.45
C SER A 171 -10.49 9.52 34.39
N ALA A 172 -10.20 10.19 35.49
CA ALA A 172 -10.29 11.67 35.58
C ALA A 172 -9.41 12.40 34.54
N ASP A 173 -8.34 11.75 34.09
CA ASP A 173 -7.33 12.37 33.20
C ASP A 173 -7.31 11.77 31.79
N VAL A 174 -8.25 10.87 31.46
CA VAL A 174 -8.28 10.19 30.17
C VAL A 174 -9.61 10.39 29.48
N LEU A 175 -9.58 11.02 28.31
CA LEU A 175 -10.72 11.13 27.39
C LEU A 175 -10.51 10.13 26.25
N ARG A 176 -11.48 9.27 26.00
CA ARG A 176 -11.50 8.32 24.88
C ARG A 176 -12.52 8.79 23.85
N PHE A 177 -12.10 8.83 22.61
CA PHE A 177 -12.94 9.02 21.43
C PHE A 177 -13.25 7.68 20.79
N GLN A 178 -14.49 7.49 20.33
CA GLN A 178 -14.96 6.32 19.59
C GLN A 178 -15.80 6.81 18.40
N PHE A 179 -15.51 6.29 17.21
CA PHE A 179 -16.21 6.61 15.97
C PHE A 179 -16.96 5.39 15.46
#